data_fc76467e3388dc0b90545da0ebb807f6
#
_entry.id   fc76467e3388dc0b90545da0ebb807f6
#
_cell.length_a   1.000
_cell.length_b   1.000
_cell.length_c   1.000
_cell.angle_alpha   90.00
_cell.angle_beta   90.00
_cell.angle_gamma   90.00
#
_symmetry.space_group_name_H-M   'P 1'
#
loop_
_entity.id
_entity.type
_entity.pdbx_description
1 polymer ?
#
loop_
_entity_poly.entity_id
_entity_poly.type
_entity_poly.pdbx_seq_one_letter_code
_entity_poly.pdbx_strand_id
1 'polypeptide(L)'
;IIRGGENVYPREIEEFLYTHPAVENAQAVGVPDPRFGEEVCVWVKLRKGAEATEDGIRAFCKERLAYFKVPRYVRFVDDFPLTVTGKVQKYRIREITIEELGLGAGHGNVAFDDTLIENKATGVAGRNT
;
A
#
# COMPACT_ATOMS: atom_id res chain seq x y z
N ILE A 1 4.55 11.16 2.61
CA ILE A 1 3.22 11.00 2.01
C ILE A 1 2.35 12.14 2.50
N ILE A 2 1.73 12.85 1.58
CA ILE A 2 0.80 13.91 1.95
C ILE A 2 -0.58 13.51 1.47
N ARG A 3 -1.46 13.17 2.41
CA ARG A 3 -2.78 12.71 2.09
C ARG A 3 -3.81 13.71 2.59
N GLY A 4 -4.47 14.40 1.65
CA GLY A 4 -5.48 15.39 2.02
C GLY A 4 -4.95 16.50 2.89
N GLY A 5 -3.70 16.87 2.68
CA GLY A 5 -3.07 17.93 3.47
C GLY A 5 -2.42 17.44 4.76
N GLU A 6 -2.58 16.15 5.10
CA GLU A 6 -1.99 15.62 6.32
C GLU A 6 -0.70 14.88 6.00
N ASN A 7 0.34 15.11 6.77
CA ASN A 7 1.59 14.41 6.58
C ASN A 7 1.51 13.01 7.17
N VAL A 8 1.86 12.03 6.36
CA VAL A 8 1.89 10.64 6.80
C VAL A 8 3.32 10.16 6.64
N TYR A 9 3.91 9.69 7.72
CA TYR A 9 5.30 9.26 7.71
C TYR A 9 5.36 7.74 7.55
N PRO A 10 5.96 7.25 6.47
CA PRO A 10 6.00 5.80 6.22
C PRO A 10 6.55 5.01 7.38
N ARG A 11 7.55 5.56 8.06
CA ARG A 11 8.19 4.84 9.13
C ARG A 11 7.25 4.54 10.29
N GLU A 12 6.33 5.45 10.57
CA GLU A 12 5.37 5.23 11.64
C GLU A 12 4.50 4.00 11.33
N ILE A 13 4.07 3.89 10.08
CA ILE A 13 3.23 2.78 9.67
C ILE A 13 4.03 1.49 9.68
N GLU A 14 5.25 1.55 9.16
CA GLU A 14 6.10 0.37 9.08
C GLU A 14 6.41 -0.16 10.48
N GLU A 15 6.77 0.72 11.38
CA GLU A 15 7.11 0.31 12.74
C GLU A 15 5.92 -0.29 13.45
N PHE A 16 4.74 0.26 13.22
CA PHE A 16 3.55 -0.30 13.83
C PHE A 16 3.27 -1.69 13.24
N LEU A 17 3.40 -1.85 11.94
CA LEU A 17 3.15 -3.14 11.32
C LEU A 17 4.15 -4.22 11.77
N TYR A 18 5.36 -3.83 12.13
CA TYR A 18 6.31 -4.81 12.65
C TYR A 18 5.85 -5.42 13.97
N THR A 19 4.90 -4.79 14.66
CA THR A 19 4.38 -5.38 15.88
C THR A 19 3.33 -6.46 15.61
N HIS A 20 2.91 -6.61 14.34
CA HIS A 20 1.95 -7.65 13.99
C HIS A 20 2.66 -8.99 13.91
N PRO A 21 2.15 -10.03 14.57
CA PRO A 21 2.87 -11.30 14.65
C PRO A 21 3.12 -12.00 13.31
N ALA A 22 2.29 -11.73 12.32
CA ALA A 22 2.45 -12.37 11.01
C ALA A 22 3.38 -11.63 10.06
N VAL A 23 3.77 -10.40 10.40
CA VAL A 23 4.52 -9.56 9.48
C VAL A 23 6.02 -9.71 9.67
N GLU A 24 6.71 -10.08 8.59
CA GLU A 24 8.16 -10.13 8.62
C GLU A 24 8.75 -8.79 8.23
N ASN A 25 8.18 -8.14 7.21
CA ASN A 25 8.69 -6.86 6.74
C ASN A 25 7.54 -6.08 6.11
N ALA A 26 7.55 -4.77 6.24
CA ALA A 26 6.53 -3.92 5.67
C ALA A 26 7.17 -2.65 5.15
N GLN A 27 6.72 -2.19 3.98
CA GLN A 27 7.22 -0.98 3.36
C GLN A 27 6.02 -0.13 2.95
N ALA A 28 6.00 1.12 3.34
CA ALA A 28 4.90 2.02 3.05
C ALA A 28 5.32 3.08 2.07
N VAL A 29 4.48 3.35 1.07
CA VAL A 29 4.74 4.39 0.08
C VAL A 29 3.44 5.12 -0.21
N GLY A 30 3.54 6.32 -0.76
CA GLY A 30 2.38 7.05 -1.24
C GLY A 30 2.16 6.74 -2.70
N VAL A 31 0.91 6.63 -3.10
CA VAL A 31 0.57 6.46 -4.52
C VAL A 31 -0.46 7.53 -4.87
N PRO A 32 -0.53 7.95 -6.13
CA PRO A 32 -1.42 9.04 -6.52
C PRO A 32 -2.88 8.73 -6.25
N ASP A 33 -3.61 9.74 -5.81
CA ASP A 33 -5.03 9.62 -5.56
C ASP A 33 -5.72 10.92 -5.99
N PRO A 34 -6.75 10.85 -6.81
CA PRO A 34 -7.39 12.08 -7.32
C PRO A 34 -8.07 12.89 -6.24
N ARG A 35 -8.48 12.27 -5.16
CA ARG A 35 -9.20 12.99 -4.11
C ARG A 35 -8.27 13.55 -3.06
N PHE A 36 -7.28 12.79 -2.63
CA PHE A 36 -6.44 13.20 -1.53
C PHE A 36 -5.01 13.58 -1.95
N GLY A 37 -4.71 13.51 -3.22
CA GLY A 37 -3.35 13.73 -3.71
C GLY A 37 -2.53 12.46 -3.61
N GLU A 38 -2.48 11.85 -2.44
CA GLU A 38 -1.83 10.57 -2.26
C GLU A 38 -2.65 9.70 -1.33
N GLU A 39 -2.53 8.41 -1.50
CA GLU A 39 -3.06 7.43 -0.57
C GLU A 39 -1.92 6.54 -0.09
N VAL A 40 -2.13 5.94 1.05
CA VAL A 40 -1.10 5.08 1.65
C VAL A 40 -1.20 3.67 1.08
N CYS A 41 -0.07 3.16 0.64
CA CYS A 41 0.04 1.78 0.17
C CYS A 41 1.11 1.09 0.99
N VAL A 42 0.87 -0.14 1.43
CA VAL A 42 1.90 -0.92 2.10
C VAL A 42 2.09 -2.23 1.38
N TRP A 43 3.33 -2.62 1.24
CA TRP A 43 3.69 -3.95 0.76
C TRP A 43 4.14 -4.71 2.00
N VAL A 44 3.56 -5.88 2.21
CA VAL A 44 3.80 -6.68 3.41
C VAL A 44 4.36 -8.03 3.02
N LYS A 45 5.46 -8.40 3.66
CA LYS A 45 5.99 -9.73 3.53
C LYS A 45 5.63 -10.46 4.81
N LEU A 46 4.94 -11.57 4.69
CA LEU A 46 4.52 -12.33 5.85
C LEU A 46 5.61 -13.32 6.26
N ARG A 47 5.63 -13.65 7.52
CA ARG A 47 6.54 -14.69 8.00
C ARG A 47 6.14 -16.01 7.36
N LYS A 48 7.09 -16.90 7.20
CA LYS A 48 6.85 -18.18 6.59
C LYS A 48 5.74 -18.90 7.34
N GLY A 49 4.75 -19.37 6.61
CA GLY A 49 3.65 -20.09 7.21
C GLY A 49 2.57 -19.23 7.86
N ALA A 50 2.78 -17.92 7.89
CA ALA A 50 1.79 -17.04 8.48
C ALA A 50 0.75 -16.63 7.44
N GLU A 51 -0.43 -16.27 7.90
CA GLU A 51 -1.51 -15.83 7.02
C GLU A 51 -2.10 -14.54 7.53
N ALA A 52 -2.52 -13.69 6.61
CA ALA A 52 -3.20 -12.45 6.95
C ALA A 52 -3.96 -11.98 5.71
N THR A 53 -4.96 -11.15 5.91
CA THR A 53 -5.72 -10.60 4.79
C THR A 53 -5.53 -9.09 4.75
N GLU A 54 -5.87 -8.49 3.61
CA GLU A 54 -5.79 -7.04 3.49
C GLU A 54 -6.65 -6.37 4.53
N ASP A 55 -7.89 -6.84 4.70
CA ASP A 55 -8.78 -6.26 5.69
C ASP A 55 -8.25 -6.44 7.10
N GLY A 56 -7.62 -7.56 7.37
CA GLY A 56 -7.03 -7.81 8.67
C GLY A 56 -5.89 -6.85 8.97
N ILE A 57 -5.04 -6.57 7.99
CA ILE A 57 -3.96 -5.61 8.16
C ILE A 57 -4.54 -4.21 8.38
N ARG A 58 -5.56 -3.82 7.60
CA ARG A 58 -6.17 -2.50 7.80
C ARG A 58 -6.84 -2.39 9.17
N ALA A 59 -7.51 -3.45 9.61
CA ALA A 59 -8.16 -3.44 10.92
C ALA A 59 -7.12 -3.32 12.04
N PHE A 60 -5.99 -4.00 11.88
CA PHE A 60 -4.90 -3.89 12.84
C PHE A 60 -4.40 -2.45 12.92
N CYS A 61 -4.24 -1.79 11.78
CA CYS A 61 -3.79 -0.41 11.76
C CYS A 61 -4.81 0.53 12.40
N LYS A 62 -6.09 0.28 12.20
CA LYS A 62 -7.12 1.16 12.74
C LYS A 62 -7.11 1.21 14.26
N GLU A 63 -6.54 0.23 14.90
CA GLU A 63 -6.53 0.20 16.36
C GLU A 63 -5.68 1.30 16.98
N ARG A 64 -4.63 1.72 16.29
CA ARG A 64 -3.72 2.69 16.83
C ARG A 64 -3.43 3.88 15.94
N LEU A 65 -3.55 3.75 14.64
CA LEU A 65 -3.20 4.82 13.73
C LEU A 65 -4.40 5.71 13.45
N ALA A 66 -4.13 6.99 13.27
CA ALA A 66 -5.19 7.91 12.85
C ALA A 66 -5.75 7.45 11.52
N TYR A 67 -7.02 7.73 11.25
CA TYR A 67 -7.68 7.19 10.08
C TYR A 67 -6.96 7.52 8.75
N PHE A 68 -6.36 8.70 8.65
CA PHE A 68 -5.70 9.09 7.41
C PHE A 68 -4.37 8.40 7.21
N LYS A 69 -3.89 7.66 8.22
CA LYS A 69 -2.64 6.91 8.12
C LYS A 69 -2.89 5.44 7.82
N VAL A 70 -4.14 5.00 7.85
CA VAL A 70 -4.45 3.59 7.60
C VAL A 70 -4.29 3.31 6.11
N PRO A 71 -3.56 2.26 5.72
CA PRO A 71 -3.32 1.99 4.31
C PRO A 71 -4.60 1.72 3.55
N ARG A 72 -4.74 2.36 2.41
CA ARG A 72 -5.83 2.02 1.52
C ARG A 72 -5.51 0.77 0.72
N TYR A 73 -4.24 0.65 0.30
CA TYR A 73 -3.82 -0.48 -0.50
C TYR A 73 -2.85 -1.33 0.30
N VAL A 74 -3.11 -2.63 0.38
CA VAL A 74 -2.24 -3.58 1.06
C VAL A 74 -1.91 -4.67 0.06
N ARG A 75 -0.60 -4.90 -0.18
CA ARG A 75 -0.18 -5.95 -1.09
C ARG A 75 0.74 -6.90 -0.37
N PHE A 76 0.51 -8.19 -0.54
CA PHE A 76 1.38 -9.20 0.04
C PHE A 76 2.40 -9.61 -1.02
N VAL A 77 3.65 -9.59 -0.66
CA VAL A 77 4.74 -9.88 -1.59
C VAL A 77 5.73 -10.85 -0.95
N ASP A 78 6.47 -11.56 -1.78
CA ASP A 78 7.51 -12.44 -1.26
C ASP A 78 8.82 -11.70 -1.09
N ASP A 79 9.06 -10.68 -1.90
CA ASP A 79 10.30 -9.92 -1.85
C ASP A 79 10.06 -8.48 -2.25
N PHE A 80 11.03 -7.63 -1.93
CA PHE A 80 10.97 -6.23 -2.29
C PHE A 80 12.05 -5.94 -3.33
N PRO A 81 11.87 -4.93 -4.18
CA PRO A 81 12.95 -4.52 -5.08
C PRO A 81 14.09 -3.93 -4.27
N LEU A 82 15.29 -4.42 -4.51
CA LEU A 82 16.45 -4.00 -3.73
C LEU A 82 17.51 -3.39 -4.62
N THR A 83 18.29 -2.48 -4.04
CA THR A 83 19.47 -1.98 -4.73
C THR A 83 20.56 -3.05 -4.67
N VAL A 84 21.66 -2.82 -5.36
CA VAL A 84 22.78 -3.72 -5.34
C VAL A 84 23.29 -3.95 -3.92
N THR A 85 23.21 -2.93 -3.08
CA THR A 85 23.68 -3.05 -1.72
C THR A 85 22.63 -3.56 -0.75
N GLY A 86 21.46 -3.92 -1.26
CA GLY A 86 20.42 -4.54 -0.43
C GLY A 86 19.42 -3.60 0.21
N LYS A 87 19.38 -2.34 -0.23
CA LYS A 87 18.41 -1.40 0.30
C LYS A 87 17.11 -1.49 -0.49
N VAL A 88 15.97 -1.40 0.21
CA VAL A 88 14.67 -1.43 -0.45
C VAL A 88 14.48 -0.16 -1.29
N GLN A 89 14.09 -0.35 -2.53
CA GLN A 89 13.87 0.76 -3.44
C GLN A 89 12.42 1.19 -3.39
N LYS A 90 12.10 2.12 -2.51
CA LYS A 90 10.72 2.54 -2.34
C LYS A 90 10.13 3.16 -3.59
N TYR A 91 10.91 3.86 -4.39
CA TYR A 91 10.38 4.44 -5.61
C TYR A 91 9.93 3.34 -6.58
N ARG A 92 10.61 2.20 -6.57
CA ARG A 92 10.20 1.09 -7.44
C ARG A 92 8.90 0.47 -6.93
N ILE A 93 8.74 0.36 -5.62
CA ILE A 93 7.49 -0.12 -5.05
C ILE A 93 6.36 0.79 -5.51
N ARG A 94 6.58 2.09 -5.45
CA ARG A 94 5.58 3.05 -5.87
C ARG A 94 5.27 2.90 -7.36
N GLU A 95 6.29 2.81 -8.20
CA GLU A 95 6.08 2.68 -9.63
C GLU A 95 5.31 1.41 -9.98
N ILE A 96 5.69 0.30 -9.39
CA ILE A 96 5.03 -0.96 -9.66
C ILE A 96 3.56 -0.89 -9.24
N THR A 97 3.29 -0.31 -8.08
CA THR A 97 1.94 -0.21 -7.59
C THR A 97 1.10 0.68 -8.50
N ILE A 98 1.65 1.81 -8.92
CA ILE A 98 0.95 2.73 -9.81
C ILE A 98 0.58 2.00 -11.10
N GLU A 99 1.51 1.27 -11.65
CA GLU A 99 1.26 0.56 -12.88
C GLU A 99 0.23 -0.54 -12.71
N GLU A 100 0.36 -1.33 -11.66
CA GLU A 100 -0.54 -2.44 -11.47
C GLU A 100 -1.96 -2.01 -11.13
N LEU A 101 -2.11 -0.90 -10.44
CA LEU A 101 -3.44 -0.43 -10.07
C LEU A 101 -3.98 0.64 -11.02
N GLY A 102 -3.18 1.06 -12.00
CA GLY A 102 -3.64 2.05 -12.96
C GLY A 102 -3.82 3.42 -12.36
N LEU A 103 -2.95 3.81 -11.42
CA LEU A 103 -3.11 5.06 -10.71
C LEU A 103 -2.33 6.23 -11.28
N GLY A 104 -1.66 6.05 -12.36
CA GLY A 104 -0.80 7.09 -12.89
C GLY A 104 -1.53 8.35 -13.21
N ALA A 105 -0.86 9.43 -12.98
CA ALA A 105 -1.43 10.70 -13.28
C ALA A 105 -1.77 10.83 -14.72
N GLY A 106 -1.02 10.22 -15.51
CA GLY A 106 -1.29 10.34 -16.88
C GLY A 106 -2.52 9.69 -17.25
N HIS A 107 -3.04 8.94 -16.35
CA HIS A 107 -4.16 8.23 -16.70
C HIS A 107 -5.27 8.86 -16.16
N GLY A 108 -5.09 9.95 -15.74
CA GLY A 108 -6.12 10.55 -15.12
C GLY A 108 -7.33 10.34 -15.79
N ASN A 109 -7.21 10.08 -16.87
CA ASN A 109 -8.30 9.95 -17.50
C ASN A 109 -8.85 8.74 -17.29
N VAL A 110 -8.33 8.04 -16.98
CA VAL A 110 -8.79 6.87 -16.85
C VAL A 110 -9.61 6.77 -15.99
N ALA A 111 -9.53 7.36 -15.47
CA ALA A 111 -10.25 7.32 -14.59
C ALA A 111 -11.31 6.74 -14.86
N PHE A 112 -11.67 6.67 -15.38
CA PHE A 112 -12.60 6.16 -15.62
C PHE A 112 -12.92 5.26 -15.30
N ASP A 113 -12.37 5.14 -14.99
CA ASP A 113 -12.58 4.14 -14.81
C ASP A 113 -12.54 3.74 -13.55
N ASP A 114 -13.07 4.32 -12.61
CA ASP A 114 -13.20 3.93 -11.36
C ASP A 114 -13.75 2.61 -11.28
N THR A 115 -14.63 2.30 -12.07
CA THR A 115 -15.21 1.01 -11.98
C THR A 115 -14.21 -0.03 -12.13
N LEU A 116 -13.20 0.20 -12.88
CA LEU A 116 -12.27 -0.79 -13.05
C LEU A 116 -11.59 -1.08 -11.80
N ILE A 117 -11.31 -0.13 -11.06
CA ILE A 117 -10.61 -0.31 -9.89
C ILE A 117 -11.35 -1.04 -8.92
N GLU A 118 -12.58 -0.87 -8.85
CA GLU A 118 -13.31 -1.55 -7.93
C GLU A 118 -13.45 -2.92 -8.19
N ASN A 119 -13.47 -3.28 -9.35
CA ASN A 119 -13.54 -4.63 -9.60
C ASN A 119 -12.37 -5.35 -9.35
N LYS A 120 -11.56 -4.88 -9.51
CA LYS A 120 -10.45 -5.64 -9.32
C LYS A 120 -10.03 -5.69 -8.17
N ALA A 121 -10.54 -5.26 -8.24
CA ALA A 121 -10.25 -5.49 -7.22
C ALA A 121 -10.38 -5.78 -6.56
N THR A 122 -10.64 -5.80 -6.83
CA THR A 122 -10.74 -6.32 -6.25
C THR A 122 -10.40 -6.65 -6.10
N GLY A 123 -10.26 -6.45 -6.76
CA GLY A 123 -9.74 -7.15 -6.71
C GLY A 123 -9.30 -6.83 -6.53
N VAL A 124 -9.40 -6.63 -6.89
CA VAL A 124 -9.08 -6.76 -6.86
C VAL A 124 -8.81 -6.55 -6.58
N ALA A 125 -8.73 -6.24 -6.66
CA ALA A 125 -8.53 -6.46 -6.45
C ALA A 125 -8.32 -6.48 -6.14
N GLY A 126 -8.35 -6.17 -6.42
CA GLY A 126 -8.19 -6.78 -6.33
C GLY A 126 -7.99 -6.66 -6.02
N ARG A 127 -7.96 -6.68 -6.27
CA ARG A 127 -7.82 -6.99 -6.23
C ARG A 127 -7.52 -6.91 -5.76
N ASN A 128 -7.40 -6.53 -5.91
CA ASN A 128 -7.26 -6.78 -5.73
C ASN A 128 -7.13 -6.58 -5.42
N THR A 129 -7.22 -6.20 -5.60
CA THR A 129 -7.16 -6.51 -5.42
C THR A 129 -7.07 -6.56 -5.37
#